data_037c746c7de8ac3c11275f62b1ac52e8
#
_entry.id   037c746c7de8ac3c11275f62b1ac52e8
#
_cell.length_a   1.000
_cell.length_b   1.000
_cell.length_c   1.000
_cell.angle_alpha   90.00
_cell.angle_beta   90.00
_cell.angle_gamma   90.00
#
_symmetry.space_group_name_H-M   'P 1'
#
loop_
_entity.id
_entity.type
_entity.pdbx_description
1 polymer ?
#
loop_
_entity_poly.entity_id
_entity_poly.type
_entity_poly.pdbx_seq_one_letter_code
_entity_poly.pdbx_strand_id
1 'polypeptide(L)'
;MNALRRHRKLDAIWASEPGWKGWTSSVNHSDLGRMFLVTALFFFLVGGVLAMLIRAQLATPDSAFVDAGAFAQFFTMHGTIMMFLFAIPTFEGLAIYLLPKMLGTRDLAFPRLTAYGYWCYAFGGAMLLVALFFGIAPDGGWFMYPPLTGPLHSPGINTDFWLIGITFVEISAICAAVEFTVSILKYRAPGMSLDKMPIFAWYALVTSLMILTGFPPLILGSVLLEVERAFGLPFFQADLGGDSLLWQHLFWLFGHPEVYIIFLPAAGVISTVIPVMARTTLLGYGWIVASALALAFLSFGLWVHHMFTTGIPHMGLAFFSAASTLVAVPTGVQVFAWIGTMWKGRPELHMPMLHILGFFVTFIIGGLTGVMVAVVPFDWQAHDTAFITAHLHYVLFGGFVFPMLAGIYYWLPLVSGRKRLFRLGELAFALIFVGFHGTFLAMHWVGLLGQRRRIETYDAETGWGVINFISSVSSFVMAIGLAMVLVDIVIHGFVAVRGPRHPVSYTHLTLPTIYPVYISVSAESLQINPDTHHVRQGTSSN
;
A
#
# COMPACT_ATOMS: atom_id res chain seq x y z
N MET A 1 24.50 -26.14 -28.88
CA MET A 1 24.97 -25.17 -27.86
C MET A 1 24.36 -25.59 -26.54
N ASN A 2 25.16 -25.90 -25.50
CA ASN A 2 24.68 -26.43 -24.21
C ASN A 2 23.73 -25.39 -23.54
N ALA A 3 22.59 -25.84 -23.00
CA ALA A 3 21.57 -24.99 -22.35
C ALA A 3 22.18 -24.05 -21.31
N LEU A 4 23.15 -24.52 -20.54
CA LEU A 4 23.88 -23.73 -19.55
C LEU A 4 24.66 -22.55 -20.17
N ARG A 5 25.28 -22.77 -21.37
CA ARG A 5 26.01 -21.72 -22.09
C ARG A 5 25.06 -20.66 -22.67
N ARG A 6 23.87 -21.09 -23.10
CA ARG A 6 22.81 -20.20 -23.55
C ARG A 6 22.28 -19.36 -22.37
N HIS A 7 22.04 -19.98 -21.22
CA HIS A 7 21.60 -19.32 -20.01
C HIS A 7 22.59 -18.24 -19.54
N ARG A 8 23.89 -18.59 -19.44
CA ARG A 8 24.96 -17.63 -19.08
C ARG A 8 25.08 -16.47 -20.06
N LYS A 9 24.88 -16.70 -21.37
CA LYS A 9 24.86 -15.60 -22.35
C LYS A 9 23.66 -14.68 -22.16
N LEU A 10 22.47 -15.23 -21.89
CA LEU A 10 21.26 -14.43 -21.61
C LEU A 10 21.44 -13.63 -20.32
N ASP A 11 21.97 -14.24 -19.27
CA ASP A 11 22.25 -13.53 -18.01
C ASP A 11 23.23 -12.37 -18.20
N ALA A 12 24.27 -12.56 -19.03
CA ALA A 12 25.22 -11.49 -19.32
C ALA A 12 24.61 -10.35 -20.14
N ILE A 13 23.67 -10.65 -21.06
CA ILE A 13 22.96 -9.62 -21.85
C ILE A 13 22.01 -8.79 -20.96
N TRP A 14 21.40 -9.41 -19.94
CA TRP A 14 20.45 -8.76 -19.05
C TRP A 14 21.03 -8.32 -17.70
N ALA A 15 22.32 -8.53 -17.48
CA ALA A 15 22.98 -8.03 -16.30
C ALA A 15 23.01 -6.50 -16.34
N SER A 16 22.58 -5.87 -15.24
CA SER A 16 22.75 -4.43 -15.06
C SER A 16 24.24 -4.10 -14.94
N GLU A 17 24.67 -2.97 -15.48
CA GLU A 17 26.03 -2.50 -15.27
C GLU A 17 26.34 -2.38 -13.76
N PRO A 18 27.55 -2.70 -13.32
CA PRO A 18 27.89 -2.59 -11.90
C PRO A 18 28.00 -1.13 -11.46
N GLY A 19 27.68 -0.90 -10.19
CA GLY A 19 27.83 0.40 -9.54
C GLY A 19 26.63 1.32 -9.73
N TRP A 20 26.81 2.56 -9.33
CA TRP A 20 25.76 3.58 -9.27
C TRP A 20 25.18 3.91 -10.65
N LYS A 21 26.00 3.97 -11.70
CA LYS A 21 25.49 4.20 -13.07
C LYS A 21 24.54 3.10 -13.53
N GLY A 22 24.88 1.83 -13.31
CA GLY A 22 24.02 0.72 -13.64
C GLY A 22 22.75 0.69 -12.81
N TRP A 23 22.82 1.09 -11.54
CA TRP A 23 21.65 1.23 -10.68
C TRP A 23 20.66 2.28 -11.21
N THR A 24 21.16 3.48 -11.56
CA THR A 24 20.30 4.59 -12.02
C THR A 24 19.79 4.44 -13.45
N SER A 25 20.43 3.62 -14.30
CA SER A 25 20.00 3.35 -15.68
C SER A 25 19.36 1.98 -15.88
N SER A 26 19.18 1.21 -14.79
CA SER A 26 18.59 -0.12 -14.87
C SER A 26 17.16 -0.08 -15.39
N VAL A 27 16.85 -1.02 -16.28
CA VAL A 27 15.48 -1.33 -16.72
C VAL A 27 15.04 -2.72 -16.23
N ASN A 28 15.86 -3.36 -15.39
CA ASN A 28 15.59 -4.69 -14.86
C ASN A 28 14.53 -4.60 -13.75
N HIS A 29 13.45 -5.35 -13.88
CA HIS A 29 12.35 -5.36 -12.91
C HIS A 29 12.80 -5.65 -11.47
N SER A 30 13.84 -6.48 -11.26
CA SER A 30 14.31 -6.78 -9.91
C SER A 30 15.07 -5.62 -9.27
N ASP A 31 15.75 -4.79 -10.05
CA ASP A 31 16.41 -3.58 -9.56
C ASP A 31 15.39 -2.47 -9.35
N LEU A 32 14.52 -2.23 -10.33
CA LEU A 32 13.46 -1.21 -10.23
C LEU A 32 12.50 -1.50 -9.07
N GLY A 33 12.07 -2.76 -8.90
CA GLY A 33 11.24 -3.13 -7.75
C GLY A 33 11.92 -2.84 -6.41
N ARG A 34 13.25 -3.08 -6.29
CA ARG A 34 14.01 -2.70 -5.09
C ARG A 34 14.11 -1.19 -4.93
N MET A 35 14.31 -0.45 -6.02
CA MET A 35 14.37 1.01 -6.00
C MET A 35 13.05 1.59 -5.46
N PHE A 36 11.90 1.15 -5.98
CA PHE A 36 10.58 1.54 -5.45
C PHE A 36 10.44 1.21 -3.97
N LEU A 37 10.74 -0.02 -3.56
CA LEU A 37 10.59 -0.47 -2.17
C LEU A 37 11.48 0.31 -1.20
N VAL A 38 12.74 0.58 -1.57
CA VAL A 38 13.67 1.34 -0.73
C VAL A 38 13.23 2.80 -0.61
N THR A 39 12.80 3.41 -1.71
CA THR A 39 12.31 4.79 -1.73
C THR A 39 11.00 4.91 -0.96
N ALA A 40 10.06 3.97 -1.11
CA ALA A 40 8.82 3.93 -0.35
C ALA A 40 9.07 3.77 1.16
N LEU A 41 10.03 2.92 1.54
CA LEU A 41 10.44 2.76 2.94
C LEU A 41 11.07 4.04 3.51
N PHE A 42 11.86 4.76 2.72
CA PHE A 42 12.38 6.07 3.11
C PHE A 42 11.24 7.07 3.36
N PHE A 43 10.26 7.15 2.46
CA PHE A 43 9.08 8.01 2.68
C PHE A 43 8.23 7.57 3.86
N PHE A 44 8.09 6.28 4.12
CA PHE A 44 7.46 5.77 5.34
C PHE A 44 8.13 6.30 6.61
N LEU A 45 9.46 6.36 6.61
CA LEU A 45 10.21 6.94 7.74
C LEU A 45 9.92 8.43 7.90
N VAL A 46 9.98 9.20 6.81
CA VAL A 46 9.71 10.64 6.84
C VAL A 46 8.28 10.90 7.33
N GLY A 47 7.29 10.23 6.74
CA GLY A 47 5.89 10.35 7.18
C GLY A 47 5.68 9.91 8.64
N GLY A 48 6.41 8.89 9.09
CA GLY A 48 6.40 8.44 10.48
C GLY A 48 6.96 9.47 11.45
N VAL A 49 8.05 10.16 11.09
CA VAL A 49 8.60 11.28 11.90
C VAL A 49 7.58 12.41 12.02
N LEU A 50 6.92 12.80 10.92
CA LEU A 50 5.87 13.81 10.95
C LEU A 50 4.71 13.40 11.87
N ALA A 51 4.29 12.13 11.84
CA ALA A 51 3.28 11.61 12.75
C ALA A 51 3.71 11.73 14.22
N MET A 52 4.98 11.47 14.54
CA MET A 52 5.50 11.61 15.91
C MET A 52 5.51 13.08 16.35
N LEU A 53 5.84 14.03 15.47
CA LEU A 53 5.77 15.46 15.77
C LEU A 53 4.31 15.90 16.04
N ILE A 54 3.35 15.44 15.22
CA ILE A 54 1.91 15.69 15.43
C ILE A 54 1.48 15.12 16.81
N ARG A 55 1.90 13.92 17.15
CA ARG A 55 1.53 13.31 18.45
C ARG A 55 2.23 13.97 19.64
N ALA A 56 3.46 14.46 19.47
CA ALA A 56 4.15 15.25 20.48
C ALA A 56 3.40 16.56 20.76
N GLN A 57 2.97 17.27 19.71
CA GLN A 57 2.19 18.52 19.82
C GLN A 57 0.88 18.30 20.59
N LEU A 58 0.16 17.20 20.33
CA LEU A 58 -1.12 16.88 20.94
C LEU A 58 -1.02 16.09 22.26
N ALA A 59 0.19 15.91 22.82
CA ALA A 59 0.35 15.15 24.05
C ALA A 59 -0.25 15.82 25.29
N THR A 60 -0.23 17.16 25.33
CA THR A 60 -0.73 17.97 26.43
C THR A 60 -1.63 19.08 25.89
N PRO A 61 -2.63 19.54 26.67
CA PRO A 61 -3.40 20.70 26.32
C PRO A 61 -2.51 21.96 26.24
N ASP A 62 -2.96 22.95 25.51
CA ASP A 62 -2.32 24.27 25.34
C ASP A 62 -0.84 24.18 24.90
N SER A 63 -0.49 23.08 24.22
CA SER A 63 0.89 22.84 23.76
C SER A 63 1.29 23.88 22.70
N ALA A 64 2.49 24.44 22.87
CA ALA A 64 3.13 25.36 21.93
C ALA A 64 4.42 24.77 21.33
N PHE A 65 4.52 23.43 21.24
CA PHE A 65 5.69 22.75 20.69
C PHE A 65 5.90 23.06 19.21
N VAL A 66 4.78 23.17 18.45
CA VAL A 66 4.78 23.50 17.02
C VAL A 66 3.72 24.58 16.80
N ASP A 67 4.00 25.58 15.96
CA ASP A 67 3.00 26.57 15.56
C ASP A 67 1.94 25.98 14.61
N ALA A 68 0.79 26.67 14.49
CA ALA A 68 -0.35 26.20 13.71
C ALA A 68 -0.02 25.97 12.22
N GLY A 69 0.81 26.83 11.62
CA GLY A 69 1.22 26.72 10.22
C GLY A 69 2.09 25.48 9.98
N ALA A 70 3.11 25.27 10.81
CA ALA A 70 3.94 24.08 10.73
C ALA A 70 3.15 22.80 11.02
N PHE A 71 2.21 22.84 11.98
CA PHE A 71 1.31 21.71 12.26
C PHE A 71 0.46 21.37 11.05
N ALA A 72 -0.11 22.37 10.38
CA ALA A 72 -0.91 22.18 9.17
C ALA A 72 -0.09 21.54 8.02
N GLN A 73 1.18 21.96 7.85
CA GLN A 73 2.12 21.32 6.92
C GLN A 73 2.44 19.88 7.32
N PHE A 74 2.65 19.60 8.61
CA PHE A 74 2.99 18.25 9.08
C PHE A 74 1.85 17.25 8.84
N PHE A 75 0.60 17.57 9.19
CA PHE A 75 -0.48 16.63 8.94
C PHE A 75 -0.81 16.47 7.45
N THR A 76 -0.66 17.55 6.66
CA THR A 76 -0.84 17.49 5.20
C THR A 76 0.22 16.60 4.56
N MET A 77 1.48 16.81 4.91
CA MET A 77 2.60 16.04 4.37
C MET A 77 2.61 14.60 4.90
N HIS A 78 2.23 14.36 6.16
CA HIS A 78 2.06 13.00 6.67
C HIS A 78 1.04 12.22 5.83
N GLY A 79 -0.15 12.78 5.61
CA GLY A 79 -1.19 12.13 4.80
C GLY A 79 -0.74 11.92 3.36
N THR A 80 -0.21 12.96 2.71
CA THR A 80 0.30 12.91 1.33
C THR A 80 1.39 11.85 1.16
N ILE A 81 2.38 11.83 2.06
CA ILE A 81 3.48 10.86 2.00
C ILE A 81 2.97 9.44 2.19
N MET A 82 2.12 9.21 3.19
CA MET A 82 1.65 7.85 3.50
C MET A 82 0.76 7.27 2.41
N MET A 83 -0.10 8.08 1.79
CA MET A 83 -0.99 7.63 0.73
C MET A 83 -0.26 7.49 -0.60
N PHE A 84 0.38 8.55 -1.09
CA PHE A 84 0.93 8.63 -2.43
C PHE A 84 2.39 8.20 -2.55
N LEU A 85 3.22 8.40 -1.53
CA LEU A 85 4.67 8.13 -1.62
C LEU A 85 5.10 6.84 -0.92
N PHE A 86 4.25 6.27 -0.05
CA PHE A 86 4.55 5.02 0.62
C PHE A 86 3.63 3.88 0.17
N ALA A 87 2.31 3.98 0.35
CA ALA A 87 1.43 2.83 0.20
C ALA A 87 1.36 2.33 -1.25
N ILE A 88 1.05 3.20 -2.21
CA ILE A 88 0.94 2.84 -3.63
C ILE A 88 2.30 2.41 -4.20
N PRO A 89 3.42 3.16 -3.99
CA PRO A 89 4.73 2.74 -4.49
C PRO A 89 5.28 1.48 -3.84
N THR A 90 4.86 1.13 -2.61
CA THR A 90 5.18 -0.17 -2.02
C THR A 90 4.51 -1.31 -2.80
N PHE A 91 3.25 -1.15 -3.18
CA PHE A 91 2.58 -2.10 -4.07
C PHE A 91 3.29 -2.18 -5.43
N GLU A 92 3.58 -1.03 -6.06
CA GLU A 92 4.28 -0.98 -7.35
C GLU A 92 5.60 -1.74 -7.27
N GLY A 93 6.44 -1.44 -6.29
CA GLY A 93 7.72 -2.10 -6.10
C GLY A 93 7.61 -3.60 -5.86
N LEU A 94 6.62 -4.02 -5.06
CA LEU A 94 6.37 -5.44 -4.80
C LEU A 94 5.90 -6.15 -6.06
N ALA A 95 4.97 -5.56 -6.80
CA ALA A 95 4.44 -6.12 -8.03
C ALA A 95 5.50 -6.16 -9.15
N ILE A 96 6.26 -5.09 -9.35
CA ILE A 96 7.39 -5.05 -10.30
C ILE A 96 8.39 -6.17 -9.99
N TYR A 97 8.70 -6.40 -8.71
CA TYR A 97 9.65 -7.44 -8.29
C TYR A 97 9.11 -8.85 -8.45
N LEU A 98 7.83 -9.10 -8.10
CA LEU A 98 7.25 -10.45 -7.99
C LEU A 98 6.54 -10.92 -9.26
N LEU A 99 5.82 -10.06 -9.98
CA LEU A 99 4.96 -10.48 -11.09
C LEU A 99 5.71 -11.24 -12.19
N PRO A 100 6.88 -10.78 -12.68
CA PRO A 100 7.60 -11.56 -13.70
C PRO A 100 7.92 -12.99 -13.24
N LYS A 101 8.31 -13.13 -11.97
CA LYS A 101 8.62 -14.43 -11.37
C LYS A 101 7.40 -15.32 -11.23
N MET A 102 6.25 -14.72 -10.83
CA MET A 102 4.97 -15.43 -10.66
C MET A 102 4.34 -15.82 -12.00
N LEU A 103 4.50 -14.97 -13.02
CA LEU A 103 3.97 -15.21 -14.37
C LEU A 103 4.87 -16.10 -15.22
N GLY A 104 6.09 -16.38 -14.76
CA GLY A 104 7.07 -17.17 -15.50
C GLY A 104 7.64 -16.41 -16.70
N THR A 105 7.70 -15.07 -16.64
CA THR A 105 8.28 -14.21 -17.67
C THR A 105 9.67 -13.72 -17.26
N ARG A 106 10.46 -13.28 -18.23
CA ARG A 106 11.78 -12.70 -17.96
C ARG A 106 11.68 -11.32 -17.32
N ASP A 107 10.75 -10.50 -17.80
CA ASP A 107 10.53 -9.12 -17.36
C ASP A 107 9.05 -8.74 -17.56
N LEU A 108 8.69 -7.53 -17.16
CA LEU A 108 7.41 -6.93 -17.46
C LEU A 108 7.32 -6.51 -18.94
N ALA A 109 6.12 -6.13 -19.41
CA ALA A 109 5.84 -5.84 -20.81
C ALA A 109 6.66 -4.66 -21.38
N PHE A 110 6.91 -3.63 -20.55
CA PHE A 110 7.50 -2.36 -20.97
C PHE A 110 8.59 -1.86 -20.01
N PRO A 111 9.79 -2.51 -19.94
CA PRO A 111 10.78 -2.22 -18.91
C PRO A 111 11.27 -0.77 -18.86
N ARG A 112 11.23 -0.05 -19.99
CA ARG A 112 11.56 1.39 -20.05
C ARG A 112 10.45 2.25 -19.45
N LEU A 113 9.19 1.82 -19.55
CA LEU A 113 8.06 2.49 -18.93
C LEU A 113 8.13 2.36 -17.40
N THR A 114 8.53 1.18 -16.88
CA THR A 114 8.80 0.97 -15.46
C THR A 114 9.87 1.92 -14.95
N ALA A 115 10.99 2.05 -15.68
CA ALA A 115 12.07 2.96 -15.30
C ALA A 115 11.61 4.43 -15.33
N TYR A 116 10.86 4.84 -16.35
CA TYR A 116 10.27 6.17 -16.44
C TYR A 116 9.33 6.45 -15.27
N GLY A 117 8.42 5.51 -14.95
CA GLY A 117 7.53 5.60 -13.79
C GLY A 117 8.31 5.79 -12.49
N TYR A 118 9.38 5.02 -12.25
CA TYR A 118 10.21 5.20 -11.06
C TYR A 118 10.76 6.63 -10.95
N TRP A 119 11.29 7.18 -12.04
CA TRP A 119 11.86 8.54 -11.98
C TRP A 119 10.79 9.61 -11.82
N CYS A 120 9.59 9.43 -12.37
CA CYS A 120 8.45 10.31 -12.08
C CYS A 120 8.11 10.27 -10.57
N TYR A 121 7.97 9.08 -9.99
CA TYR A 121 7.74 8.91 -8.54
C TYR A 121 8.83 9.58 -7.69
N ALA A 122 10.10 9.29 -7.99
CA ALA A 122 11.23 9.83 -7.24
C ALA A 122 11.31 11.37 -7.33
N PHE A 123 11.05 11.93 -8.52
CA PHE A 123 11.05 13.37 -8.75
C PHE A 123 9.89 14.06 -8.03
N GLY A 124 8.64 13.57 -8.18
CA GLY A 124 7.48 14.11 -7.48
C GLY A 124 7.63 14.07 -5.97
N GLY A 125 8.11 12.94 -5.43
CA GLY A 125 8.38 12.80 -4.01
C GLY A 125 9.50 13.73 -3.52
N ALA A 126 10.56 13.91 -4.32
CA ALA A 126 11.64 14.84 -3.98
C ALA A 126 11.17 16.31 -3.97
N MET A 127 10.28 16.69 -4.91
CA MET A 127 9.69 18.05 -4.91
C MET A 127 8.94 18.33 -3.61
N LEU A 128 8.07 17.40 -3.19
CA LEU A 128 7.30 17.54 -1.96
C LEU A 128 8.19 17.58 -0.71
N LEU A 129 9.25 16.77 -0.68
CA LEU A 129 10.21 16.77 0.43
C LEU A 129 11.03 18.07 0.48
N VAL A 130 11.44 18.60 -0.66
CA VAL A 130 12.13 19.89 -0.77
C VAL A 130 11.20 21.02 -0.28
N ALA A 131 9.94 21.02 -0.69
CA ALA A 131 8.95 21.99 -0.21
C ALA A 131 8.81 21.96 1.32
N LEU A 132 8.75 20.76 1.91
CA LEU A 132 8.70 20.59 3.37
C LEU A 132 9.96 21.15 4.05
N PHE A 133 11.14 20.88 3.50
CA PHE A 133 12.41 21.31 4.07
C PHE A 133 12.58 22.84 4.05
N PHE A 134 12.04 23.52 3.06
CA PHE A 134 12.06 24.97 2.94
C PHE A 134 10.88 25.69 3.59
N GLY A 135 9.98 24.97 4.27
CA GLY A 135 8.81 25.56 4.94
C GLY A 135 7.73 26.07 3.98
N ILE A 136 7.76 25.63 2.71
CA ILE A 136 6.77 25.95 1.68
C ILE A 136 5.93 24.70 1.32
N ALA A 137 5.82 23.76 2.25
CA ALA A 137 4.98 22.59 2.07
C ALA A 137 3.49 22.98 2.06
N PRO A 138 2.63 22.19 1.38
CA PRO A 138 1.18 22.40 1.40
C PRO A 138 0.63 22.22 2.83
N ASP A 139 -0.44 22.93 3.14
CA ASP A 139 -1.10 22.98 4.45
C ASP A 139 -2.61 22.73 4.40
N GLY A 140 -3.17 22.48 3.20
CA GLY A 140 -4.60 22.27 2.96
C GLY A 140 -5.13 20.85 3.25
N GLY A 141 -4.34 19.99 3.90
CA GLY A 141 -4.64 18.57 4.03
C GLY A 141 -4.32 17.78 2.75
N TRP A 142 -4.11 16.47 2.84
CA TRP A 142 -3.75 15.64 1.68
C TRP A 142 -4.84 15.57 0.58
N PHE A 143 -6.06 15.99 0.88
CA PHE A 143 -7.21 16.05 -0.04
C PHE A 143 -7.41 17.45 -0.68
N MET A 144 -6.64 18.46 -0.29
CA MET A 144 -6.48 19.78 -0.93
C MET A 144 -7.80 20.49 -1.31
N TYR A 145 -8.74 20.62 -0.38
CA TYR A 145 -10.06 21.21 -0.67
C TYR A 145 -10.03 22.71 -1.01
N PRO A 146 -10.54 23.13 -2.18
CA PRO A 146 -10.96 24.50 -2.40
C PRO A 146 -12.18 24.84 -1.53
N PRO A 147 -12.37 26.11 -1.15
CA PRO A 147 -11.59 27.28 -1.55
C PRO A 147 -10.28 27.49 -0.77
N LEU A 148 -10.02 26.67 0.30
CA LEU A 148 -8.83 26.80 1.16
C LEU A 148 -7.52 26.77 0.35
N THR A 149 -7.44 25.90 -0.66
CA THR A 149 -6.26 25.71 -1.52
C THR A 149 -6.27 26.60 -2.77
N GLY A 150 -7.33 27.39 -2.96
CA GLY A 150 -7.43 28.36 -4.04
C GLY A 150 -6.51 29.58 -3.84
N PRO A 151 -6.38 30.44 -4.88
CA PRO A 151 -5.42 31.55 -4.87
C PRO A 151 -5.72 32.61 -3.80
N LEU A 152 -6.97 32.71 -3.33
CA LEU A 152 -7.37 33.67 -2.31
C LEU A 152 -6.87 33.30 -0.91
N HIS A 153 -6.97 32.00 -0.54
CA HIS A 153 -6.64 31.52 0.81
C HIS A 153 -5.22 30.93 0.91
N SER A 154 -4.69 30.45 -0.20
CA SER A 154 -3.31 29.91 -0.32
C SER A 154 -2.60 30.60 -1.49
N PRO A 155 -2.26 31.90 -1.36
CA PRO A 155 -1.64 32.66 -2.46
C PRO A 155 -0.18 32.26 -2.75
N GLY A 156 0.47 31.52 -1.85
CA GLY A 156 1.84 31.02 -2.02
C GLY A 156 1.90 29.82 -2.98
N ILE A 157 3.12 29.39 -3.26
CA ILE A 157 3.43 28.28 -4.19
C ILE A 157 3.29 26.89 -3.55
N ASN A 158 2.90 26.81 -2.29
CA ASN A 158 2.79 25.56 -1.53
C ASN A 158 1.80 24.57 -2.16
N THR A 159 0.60 25.06 -2.55
CA THR A 159 -0.39 24.23 -3.24
C THR A 159 0.11 23.76 -4.61
N ASP A 160 0.80 24.62 -5.36
CA ASP A 160 1.33 24.31 -6.69
C ASP A 160 2.41 23.21 -6.61
N PHE A 161 3.26 23.25 -5.58
CA PHE A 161 4.19 22.14 -5.30
C PHE A 161 3.48 20.80 -5.07
N TRP A 162 2.34 20.82 -4.36
CA TRP A 162 1.55 19.61 -4.16
C TRP A 162 0.96 19.11 -5.48
N LEU A 163 0.28 19.98 -6.23
CA LEU A 163 -0.40 19.64 -7.49
C LEU A 163 0.58 19.03 -8.50
N ILE A 164 1.72 19.70 -8.73
CA ILE A 164 2.75 19.23 -9.67
C ILE A 164 3.41 17.96 -9.14
N GLY A 165 3.79 17.92 -7.86
CA GLY A 165 4.46 16.78 -7.25
C GLY A 165 3.61 15.51 -7.31
N ILE A 166 2.31 15.61 -6.98
CA ILE A 166 1.38 14.49 -7.06
C ILE A 166 1.13 14.08 -8.51
N THR A 167 1.01 15.02 -9.45
CA THR A 167 0.85 14.67 -10.89
C THR A 167 2.01 13.79 -11.39
N PHE A 168 3.25 14.03 -10.97
CA PHE A 168 4.36 13.14 -11.32
C PHE A 168 4.20 11.74 -10.70
N VAL A 169 3.71 11.65 -9.47
CA VAL A 169 3.45 10.36 -8.80
C VAL A 169 2.29 9.61 -9.47
N GLU A 170 1.25 10.31 -9.88
CA GLU A 170 0.11 9.76 -10.63
C GLU A 170 0.55 9.17 -11.99
N ILE A 171 1.45 9.84 -12.71
CA ILE A 171 2.05 9.32 -13.94
C ILE A 171 2.77 8.00 -13.67
N SER A 172 3.51 7.89 -12.56
CA SER A 172 4.16 6.64 -12.14
C SER A 172 3.15 5.51 -11.99
N ALA A 173 2.08 5.76 -11.22
CA ALA A 173 1.06 4.76 -10.95
C ALA A 173 0.34 4.29 -12.23
N ILE A 174 0.02 5.21 -13.15
CA ILE A 174 -0.59 4.85 -14.44
C ILE A 174 0.38 4.01 -15.29
N CYS A 175 1.67 4.38 -15.35
CA CYS A 175 2.68 3.59 -16.07
C CYS A 175 2.74 2.15 -15.54
N ALA A 176 2.81 1.98 -14.22
CA ALA A 176 2.81 0.68 -13.56
C ALA A 176 1.51 -0.10 -13.85
N ALA A 177 0.35 0.55 -13.76
CA ALA A 177 -0.94 -0.09 -13.99
C ALA A 177 -1.12 -0.58 -15.44
N VAL A 178 -0.70 0.20 -16.44
CA VAL A 178 -0.68 -0.23 -17.85
C VAL A 178 0.21 -1.45 -18.02
N GLU A 179 1.40 -1.39 -17.44
CA GLU A 179 2.40 -2.45 -17.57
C GLU A 179 1.96 -3.75 -16.91
N PHE A 180 1.43 -3.69 -15.69
CA PHE A 180 0.92 -4.88 -14.98
C PHE A 180 -0.26 -5.49 -15.73
N THR A 181 -1.21 -4.67 -16.20
CA THR A 181 -2.36 -5.15 -16.96
C THR A 181 -1.92 -5.91 -18.22
N VAL A 182 -1.02 -5.33 -19.02
CA VAL A 182 -0.52 -5.98 -20.24
C VAL A 182 0.30 -7.22 -19.91
N SER A 183 1.19 -7.16 -18.92
CA SER A 183 2.03 -8.29 -18.51
C SER A 183 1.18 -9.47 -18.04
N ILE A 184 0.20 -9.23 -17.17
CA ILE A 184 -0.68 -10.27 -16.63
C ILE A 184 -1.57 -10.87 -17.72
N LEU A 185 -2.12 -10.06 -18.61
CA LEU A 185 -3.07 -10.55 -19.61
C LEU A 185 -2.38 -11.20 -20.82
N LYS A 186 -1.16 -10.76 -21.21
CA LYS A 186 -0.52 -11.17 -22.47
C LYS A 186 0.76 -12.01 -22.31
N TYR A 187 1.48 -11.89 -21.17
CA TYR A 187 2.82 -12.46 -21.02
C TYR A 187 2.90 -13.61 -20.01
N ARG A 188 1.78 -14.22 -19.64
CA ARG A 188 1.80 -15.43 -18.79
C ARG A 188 2.53 -16.58 -19.50
N ALA A 189 3.23 -17.39 -18.71
CA ALA A 189 3.87 -18.61 -19.20
C ALA A 189 2.87 -19.50 -19.97
N PRO A 190 3.31 -20.19 -21.03
CA PRO A 190 2.45 -21.12 -21.76
C PRO A 190 1.78 -22.13 -20.83
N GLY A 191 0.45 -22.29 -20.95
CA GLY A 191 -0.35 -23.17 -20.09
C GLY A 191 -0.86 -22.54 -18.79
N MET A 192 -0.47 -21.32 -18.45
CA MET A 192 -1.02 -20.57 -17.33
C MET A 192 -2.30 -19.84 -17.75
N SER A 193 -3.43 -20.51 -17.66
CA SER A 193 -4.77 -19.92 -17.82
C SER A 193 -5.12 -19.05 -16.61
N LEU A 194 -6.19 -18.24 -16.71
CA LEU A 194 -6.59 -17.33 -15.63
C LEU A 194 -6.95 -18.07 -14.33
N ASP A 195 -7.56 -19.25 -14.43
CA ASP A 195 -7.91 -20.12 -13.30
C ASP A 195 -6.70 -20.73 -12.58
N LYS A 196 -5.51 -20.70 -13.22
CA LYS A 196 -4.23 -21.19 -12.68
C LYS A 196 -3.27 -20.07 -12.30
N MET A 197 -3.70 -18.83 -12.41
CA MET A 197 -2.86 -17.67 -12.11
C MET A 197 -2.63 -17.55 -10.60
N PRO A 198 -1.42 -17.13 -10.14
CA PRO A 198 -1.18 -16.83 -8.74
C PRO A 198 -2.18 -15.81 -8.20
N ILE A 199 -2.66 -16.03 -6.98
CA ILE A 199 -3.70 -15.17 -6.40
C ILE A 199 -3.22 -13.71 -6.29
N PHE A 200 -1.95 -13.46 -5.97
CA PHE A 200 -1.37 -12.10 -5.95
C PHE A 200 -1.47 -11.42 -7.33
N ALA A 201 -1.27 -12.16 -8.42
CA ALA A 201 -1.39 -11.60 -9.77
C ALA A 201 -2.83 -11.18 -10.10
N TRP A 202 -3.85 -11.87 -9.57
CA TRP A 202 -5.24 -11.41 -9.65
C TRP A 202 -5.46 -10.08 -8.94
N TYR A 203 -4.97 -9.98 -7.70
CA TYR A 203 -5.08 -8.73 -6.95
C TYR A 203 -4.33 -7.59 -7.65
N ALA A 204 -3.14 -7.84 -8.19
CA ALA A 204 -2.39 -6.86 -8.96
C ALA A 204 -3.14 -6.42 -10.23
N LEU A 205 -3.79 -7.35 -10.94
CA LEU A 205 -4.61 -7.02 -12.12
C LEU A 205 -5.80 -6.14 -11.74
N VAL A 206 -6.55 -6.53 -10.71
CA VAL A 206 -7.73 -5.78 -10.24
C VAL A 206 -7.31 -4.38 -9.79
N THR A 207 -6.25 -4.28 -9.00
CA THR A 207 -5.70 -2.99 -8.55
C THR A 207 -5.26 -2.11 -9.72
N SER A 208 -4.60 -2.69 -10.74
CA SER A 208 -4.18 -1.96 -11.94
C SER A 208 -5.37 -1.37 -12.71
N LEU A 209 -6.45 -2.15 -12.87
CA LEU A 209 -7.68 -1.65 -13.50
C LEU A 209 -8.33 -0.53 -12.69
N MET A 210 -8.27 -0.61 -11.36
CA MET A 210 -8.75 0.47 -10.47
C MET A 210 -7.90 1.74 -10.61
N ILE A 211 -6.58 1.63 -10.70
CA ILE A 211 -5.68 2.77 -10.93
C ILE A 211 -6.02 3.45 -12.26
N LEU A 212 -6.15 2.68 -13.35
CA LEU A 212 -6.48 3.22 -14.68
C LEU A 212 -7.84 3.95 -14.73
N THR A 213 -8.76 3.60 -13.84
CA THR A 213 -10.10 4.21 -13.77
C THR A 213 -10.15 5.35 -12.75
N GLY A 214 -9.49 5.21 -11.61
CA GLY A 214 -9.60 6.12 -10.47
C GLY A 214 -8.69 7.36 -10.57
N PHE A 215 -7.48 7.22 -11.13
CA PHE A 215 -6.54 8.35 -11.21
C PHE A 215 -6.95 9.47 -12.18
N PRO A 216 -7.59 9.20 -13.34
CA PRO A 216 -8.02 10.27 -14.24
C PRO A 216 -8.89 11.35 -13.61
N PRO A 217 -9.88 11.08 -12.74
CA PRO A 217 -10.61 12.13 -12.02
C PRO A 217 -9.72 13.00 -11.12
N LEU A 218 -8.73 12.42 -10.43
CA LEU A 218 -7.79 13.18 -9.61
C LEU A 218 -6.90 14.08 -10.46
N ILE A 219 -6.35 13.52 -11.55
CA ILE A 219 -5.54 14.30 -12.52
C ILE A 219 -6.34 15.46 -13.09
N LEU A 220 -7.60 15.23 -13.49
CA LEU A 220 -8.48 16.28 -13.96
C LEU A 220 -8.67 17.37 -12.92
N GLY A 221 -8.97 16.98 -11.66
CA GLY A 221 -9.11 17.94 -10.56
C GLY A 221 -7.85 18.76 -10.33
N SER A 222 -6.68 18.10 -10.30
CA SER A 222 -5.38 18.74 -10.11
C SER A 222 -5.08 19.75 -11.22
N VAL A 223 -5.31 19.37 -12.48
CA VAL A 223 -5.12 20.27 -13.63
C VAL A 223 -6.08 21.46 -13.58
N LEU A 224 -7.36 21.25 -13.24
CA LEU A 224 -8.32 22.35 -13.12
C LEU A 224 -7.94 23.33 -12.02
N LEU A 225 -7.49 22.85 -10.86
CA LEU A 225 -7.05 23.71 -9.76
C LEU A 225 -5.77 24.47 -10.11
N GLU A 226 -4.82 23.83 -10.80
CA GLU A 226 -3.60 24.49 -11.27
C GLU A 226 -3.93 25.60 -12.28
N VAL A 227 -4.84 25.33 -13.22
CA VAL A 227 -5.31 26.33 -14.21
C VAL A 227 -6.06 27.47 -13.52
N GLU A 228 -6.88 27.19 -12.50
CA GLU A 228 -7.53 28.23 -11.69
C GLU A 228 -6.49 29.14 -11.01
N ARG A 229 -5.47 28.54 -10.38
CA ARG A 229 -4.42 29.27 -9.68
C ARG A 229 -3.51 30.07 -10.61
N ALA A 230 -3.14 29.47 -11.75
CA ALA A 230 -2.20 30.10 -12.68
C ALA A 230 -2.84 31.17 -13.57
N PHE A 231 -4.10 30.99 -13.95
CA PHE A 231 -4.77 31.83 -14.97
C PHE A 231 -6.06 32.50 -14.48
N GLY A 232 -6.49 32.25 -13.25
CA GLY A 232 -7.69 32.86 -12.67
C GLY A 232 -9.00 32.36 -13.28
N LEU A 233 -9.03 31.14 -13.87
CA LEU A 233 -10.26 30.54 -14.39
C LEU A 233 -11.05 29.88 -13.26
N PRO A 234 -12.29 30.33 -12.95
CA PRO A 234 -12.98 30.00 -11.70
C PRO A 234 -13.71 28.65 -11.76
N PHE A 235 -13.00 27.55 -11.68
CA PHE A 235 -13.64 26.22 -11.61
C PHE A 235 -14.23 25.93 -10.23
N PHE A 236 -13.56 26.36 -9.17
CA PHE A 236 -13.89 26.01 -7.78
C PHE A 236 -14.26 27.21 -6.91
N GLN A 237 -14.11 28.43 -7.38
CA GLN A 237 -14.47 29.66 -6.66
C GLN A 237 -15.94 29.98 -6.86
N ALA A 238 -16.77 29.79 -5.81
CA ALA A 238 -18.22 29.97 -5.86
C ALA A 238 -18.64 31.41 -6.21
N ASP A 239 -17.95 32.43 -5.68
CA ASP A 239 -18.23 33.83 -5.94
C ASP A 239 -18.06 34.24 -7.40
N LEU A 240 -17.31 33.47 -8.18
CA LEU A 240 -17.07 33.69 -9.59
C LEU A 240 -17.79 32.69 -10.51
N GLY A 241 -18.70 31.88 -9.93
CA GLY A 241 -19.51 30.90 -10.68
C GLY A 241 -18.94 29.48 -10.73
N GLY A 242 -17.86 29.21 -10.00
CA GLY A 242 -17.33 27.85 -9.79
C GLY A 242 -18.08 27.10 -8.69
N ASP A 243 -17.65 25.85 -8.44
CA ASP A 243 -18.22 25.02 -7.37
C ASP A 243 -17.14 24.18 -6.69
N SER A 244 -16.90 24.42 -5.40
CA SER A 244 -15.95 23.67 -4.59
C SER A 244 -16.35 22.20 -4.41
N LEU A 245 -17.64 21.85 -4.53
CA LEU A 245 -18.09 20.45 -4.50
C LEU A 245 -17.60 19.66 -5.70
N LEU A 246 -17.36 20.32 -6.85
CA LEU A 246 -16.78 19.68 -8.03
C LEU A 246 -15.41 19.04 -7.69
N TRP A 247 -14.56 19.78 -6.95
CA TRP A 247 -13.28 19.21 -6.46
C TRP A 247 -13.52 18.00 -5.57
N GLN A 248 -14.42 18.09 -4.60
CA GLN A 248 -14.67 17.00 -3.67
C GLN A 248 -15.19 15.75 -4.39
N HIS A 249 -16.05 15.89 -5.40
CA HIS A 249 -16.50 14.76 -6.23
C HIS A 249 -15.38 14.16 -7.05
N LEU A 250 -14.57 14.97 -7.74
CA LEU A 250 -13.42 14.48 -8.52
C LEU A 250 -12.39 13.80 -7.62
N PHE A 251 -12.07 14.42 -6.48
CA PHE A 251 -11.11 13.87 -5.53
C PHE A 251 -11.60 12.53 -4.94
N TRP A 252 -12.83 12.46 -4.44
CA TRP A 252 -13.32 11.26 -3.76
C TRP A 252 -13.75 10.14 -4.71
N LEU A 253 -14.08 10.45 -5.97
CA LEU A 253 -14.24 9.42 -7.00
C LEU A 253 -12.93 8.64 -7.23
N PHE A 254 -11.79 9.26 -6.96
CA PHE A 254 -10.50 8.61 -6.80
C PHE A 254 -10.27 8.13 -5.37
N GLY A 255 -10.49 8.98 -4.36
CA GLY A 255 -10.00 8.80 -2.99
C GLY A 255 -10.61 7.61 -2.26
N HIS A 256 -11.86 7.20 -2.54
CA HIS A 256 -12.37 5.96 -1.99
C HIS A 256 -11.84 4.72 -2.73
N PRO A 257 -11.86 4.63 -4.07
CA PRO A 257 -11.12 3.58 -4.77
C PRO A 257 -9.65 3.48 -4.36
N GLU A 258 -8.97 4.60 -4.04
CA GLU A 258 -7.59 4.60 -3.56
C GLU A 258 -7.38 3.73 -2.32
N VAL A 259 -8.28 3.79 -1.33
CA VAL A 259 -8.12 2.96 -0.13
C VAL A 259 -8.22 1.47 -0.44
N TYR A 260 -8.97 1.09 -1.48
CA TYR A 260 -9.00 -0.30 -1.99
C TYR A 260 -7.81 -0.62 -2.90
N ILE A 261 -7.28 0.34 -3.66
CA ILE A 261 -6.00 0.22 -4.38
C ILE A 261 -4.86 -0.10 -3.40
N ILE A 262 -4.92 0.44 -2.19
CA ILE A 262 -3.98 0.15 -1.11
C ILE A 262 -4.27 -1.23 -0.47
N PHE A 263 -5.53 -1.53 -0.16
CA PHE A 263 -5.91 -2.75 0.54
C PHE A 263 -5.77 -4.03 -0.32
N LEU A 264 -6.19 -4.02 -1.59
CA LEU A 264 -6.22 -5.23 -2.42
C LEU A 264 -4.85 -5.89 -2.59
N PRO A 265 -3.74 -5.18 -2.86
CA PRO A 265 -2.42 -5.81 -2.90
C PRO A 265 -2.03 -6.46 -1.57
N ALA A 266 -2.39 -5.83 -0.46
CA ALA A 266 -2.16 -6.37 0.87
C ALA A 266 -2.98 -7.65 1.11
N ALA A 267 -4.24 -7.68 0.68
CA ALA A 267 -5.08 -8.87 0.66
C ALA A 267 -4.47 -9.98 -0.24
N GLY A 268 -3.81 -9.60 -1.33
CA GLY A 268 -3.02 -10.47 -2.18
C GLY A 268 -1.84 -11.11 -1.45
N VAL A 269 -1.13 -10.33 -0.63
CA VAL A 269 -0.06 -10.85 0.25
C VAL A 269 -0.63 -11.84 1.26
N ILE A 270 -1.71 -11.47 1.97
CA ILE A 270 -2.40 -12.34 2.94
C ILE A 270 -2.81 -13.66 2.29
N SER A 271 -3.48 -13.59 1.13
CA SER A 271 -3.96 -14.76 0.38
C SER A 271 -2.81 -15.67 -0.10
N THR A 272 -1.62 -15.10 -0.29
CA THR A 272 -0.41 -15.84 -0.69
C THR A 272 0.28 -16.49 0.52
N VAL A 273 0.38 -15.80 1.64
CA VAL A 273 1.16 -16.22 2.80
C VAL A 273 0.40 -17.20 3.69
N ILE A 274 -0.91 -16.99 3.92
CA ILE A 274 -1.72 -17.85 4.80
C ILE A 274 -1.64 -19.34 4.43
N PRO A 275 -1.88 -19.77 3.19
CA PRO A 275 -1.87 -21.20 2.87
C PRO A 275 -0.51 -21.85 3.11
N VAL A 276 0.58 -21.12 2.88
CA VAL A 276 1.95 -21.60 3.13
C VAL A 276 2.18 -21.78 4.63
N MET A 277 1.87 -20.75 5.42
CA MET A 277 2.06 -20.77 6.88
C MET A 277 1.10 -21.75 7.58
N ALA A 278 -0.06 -22.02 7.00
CA ALA A 278 -1.03 -22.99 7.50
C ALA A 278 -0.83 -24.40 6.91
N ARG A 279 0.17 -24.60 6.02
CA ARG A 279 0.47 -25.89 5.36
C ARG A 279 -0.74 -26.51 4.68
N THR A 280 -1.53 -25.69 3.98
CA THR A 280 -2.75 -26.13 3.28
C THR A 280 -2.97 -25.32 2.00
N THR A 281 -3.99 -25.66 1.24
CA THR A 281 -4.41 -24.89 0.06
C THR A 281 -5.37 -23.78 0.44
N LEU A 282 -5.30 -22.65 -0.28
CA LEU A 282 -6.22 -21.52 -0.10
C LEU A 282 -7.67 -21.98 -0.32
N LEU A 283 -8.51 -21.77 0.68
CA LEU A 283 -9.94 -22.09 0.61
C LEU A 283 -10.66 -21.01 -0.23
N GLY A 284 -11.50 -21.46 -1.16
CA GLY A 284 -12.36 -20.54 -1.89
C GLY A 284 -11.64 -19.61 -2.87
N TYR A 285 -10.59 -20.06 -3.55
CA TYR A 285 -9.83 -19.26 -4.51
C TYR A 285 -10.71 -18.46 -5.47
N GLY A 286 -11.70 -19.11 -6.12
CA GLY A 286 -12.64 -18.43 -7.03
C GLY A 286 -13.51 -17.39 -6.34
N TRP A 287 -13.93 -17.63 -5.10
CA TRP A 287 -14.69 -16.67 -4.31
C TRP A 287 -13.85 -15.46 -3.89
N ILE A 288 -12.58 -15.68 -3.58
CA ILE A 288 -11.63 -14.59 -3.28
C ILE A 288 -11.42 -13.71 -4.51
N VAL A 289 -11.24 -14.30 -5.70
CA VAL A 289 -11.11 -13.54 -6.95
C VAL A 289 -12.40 -12.77 -7.24
N ALA A 290 -13.57 -13.42 -7.15
CA ALA A 290 -14.86 -12.76 -7.36
C ALA A 290 -15.10 -11.61 -6.38
N SER A 291 -14.71 -11.79 -5.11
CA SER A 291 -14.85 -10.73 -4.09
C SER A 291 -13.88 -9.56 -4.32
N ALA A 292 -12.67 -9.81 -4.82
CA ALA A 292 -11.75 -8.73 -5.20
C ALA A 292 -12.30 -7.89 -6.37
N LEU A 293 -12.87 -8.55 -7.38
CA LEU A 293 -13.56 -7.87 -8.49
C LEU A 293 -14.80 -7.09 -8.02
N ALA A 294 -15.59 -7.68 -7.11
CA ALA A 294 -16.76 -7.02 -6.54
C ALA A 294 -16.37 -5.78 -5.71
N LEU A 295 -15.31 -5.87 -4.90
CA LEU A 295 -14.76 -4.72 -4.17
C LEU A 295 -14.34 -3.60 -5.11
N ALA A 296 -13.60 -3.93 -6.16
CA ALA A 296 -13.15 -2.96 -7.15
C ALA A 296 -14.35 -2.24 -7.80
N PHE A 297 -15.35 -2.98 -8.23
CA PHE A 297 -16.55 -2.40 -8.84
C PHE A 297 -17.34 -1.52 -7.86
N LEU A 298 -17.64 -2.03 -6.67
CA LEU A 298 -18.43 -1.31 -5.67
C LEU A 298 -17.72 -0.04 -5.18
N SER A 299 -16.39 -0.04 -5.11
CA SER A 299 -15.60 1.10 -4.62
C SER A 299 -15.86 2.39 -5.40
N PHE A 300 -16.18 2.29 -6.69
CA PHE A 300 -16.52 3.45 -7.53
C PHE A 300 -17.98 3.93 -7.37
N GLY A 301 -18.82 3.21 -6.62
CA GLY A 301 -20.24 3.53 -6.43
C GLY A 301 -20.57 4.14 -5.06
N LEU A 302 -19.59 4.51 -4.22
CA LEU A 302 -19.85 4.83 -2.83
C LEU A 302 -19.05 6.02 -2.24
N TRP A 303 -18.29 6.76 -3.05
CA TRP A 303 -17.37 7.83 -2.60
C TRP A 303 -18.03 8.97 -1.82
N VAL A 304 -19.34 9.19 -1.97
CA VAL A 304 -20.04 10.32 -1.33
C VAL A 304 -20.14 10.19 0.19
N HIS A 305 -19.84 9.01 0.77
CA HIS A 305 -19.77 8.92 2.22
C HIS A 305 -18.64 9.79 2.84
N HIS A 306 -17.68 10.23 2.04
CA HIS A 306 -16.72 11.27 2.45
C HIS A 306 -17.31 12.68 2.45
N MET A 307 -18.57 12.85 1.99
CA MET A 307 -19.23 14.12 1.74
C MET A 307 -20.61 14.21 2.40
N PHE A 308 -20.94 13.38 3.40
CA PHE A 308 -22.26 13.34 4.03
C PHE A 308 -22.68 14.65 4.73
N THR A 309 -21.72 15.53 5.02
CA THR A 309 -21.95 16.85 5.65
C THR A 309 -21.93 18.02 4.66
N THR A 310 -21.87 17.78 3.34
CA THR A 310 -21.76 18.82 2.32
C THR A 310 -23.08 19.24 1.69
N GLY A 311 -24.23 18.87 2.29
CA GLY A 311 -25.54 19.23 1.76
C GLY A 311 -26.10 18.27 0.70
N ILE A 312 -25.61 17.04 0.62
CA ILE A 312 -26.12 16.00 -0.28
C ILE A 312 -27.62 15.75 0.00
N PRO A 313 -28.48 15.68 -1.04
CA PRO A 313 -29.91 15.39 -0.87
C PRO A 313 -30.17 14.06 -0.16
N HIS A 314 -31.23 13.95 0.64
CA HIS A 314 -31.54 12.76 1.45
C HIS A 314 -31.58 11.46 0.65
N MET A 315 -32.09 11.46 -0.58
CA MET A 315 -32.08 10.29 -1.44
C MET A 315 -30.64 9.85 -1.79
N GLY A 316 -29.75 10.79 -2.07
CA GLY A 316 -28.33 10.53 -2.28
C GLY A 316 -27.66 9.98 -1.02
N LEU A 317 -27.92 10.59 0.14
CA LEU A 317 -27.42 10.11 1.43
C LEU A 317 -27.84 8.66 1.69
N ALA A 318 -29.12 8.31 1.48
CA ALA A 318 -29.63 6.94 1.65
C ALA A 318 -28.97 5.96 0.69
N PHE A 319 -28.84 6.33 -0.59
CA PHE A 319 -28.20 5.48 -1.61
C PHE A 319 -26.72 5.21 -1.27
N PHE A 320 -25.95 6.27 -0.98
CA PHE A 320 -24.51 6.11 -0.72
C PHE A 320 -24.24 5.46 0.64
N SER A 321 -25.11 5.62 1.63
CA SER A 321 -25.03 4.88 2.89
C SER A 321 -25.22 3.38 2.67
N ALA A 322 -26.25 2.98 1.90
CA ALA A 322 -26.49 1.58 1.57
C ALA A 322 -25.34 0.97 0.73
N ALA A 323 -24.88 1.69 -0.30
CA ALA A 323 -23.76 1.26 -1.13
C ALA A 323 -22.47 1.08 -0.31
N SER A 324 -22.20 2.00 0.63
CA SER A 324 -21.03 1.94 1.51
C SER A 324 -21.09 0.75 2.47
N THR A 325 -22.28 0.43 2.98
CA THR A 325 -22.46 -0.75 3.85
C THR A 325 -22.29 -2.06 3.06
N LEU A 326 -22.72 -2.07 1.78
CA LEU A 326 -22.66 -3.27 0.94
C LEU A 326 -21.22 -3.78 0.70
N VAL A 327 -20.22 -2.90 0.74
CA VAL A 327 -18.80 -3.28 0.53
C VAL A 327 -18.27 -4.23 1.62
N ALA A 328 -18.94 -4.29 2.77
CA ALA A 328 -18.59 -5.24 3.82
C ALA A 328 -18.80 -6.71 3.39
N VAL A 329 -19.74 -6.98 2.46
CA VAL A 329 -20.06 -8.34 2.03
C VAL A 329 -18.86 -9.01 1.32
N PRO A 330 -18.31 -8.47 0.20
CA PRO A 330 -17.15 -9.08 -0.44
C PRO A 330 -15.90 -9.10 0.48
N THR A 331 -15.74 -8.12 1.35
CA THR A 331 -14.66 -8.14 2.36
C THR A 331 -14.84 -9.32 3.33
N GLY A 332 -16.07 -9.54 3.81
CA GLY A 332 -16.41 -10.68 4.67
C GLY A 332 -16.10 -12.02 4.01
N VAL A 333 -16.41 -12.18 2.71
CA VAL A 333 -16.07 -13.40 1.96
C VAL A 333 -14.57 -13.69 2.01
N GLN A 334 -13.72 -12.70 1.83
CA GLN A 334 -12.27 -12.87 1.92
C GLN A 334 -11.84 -13.25 3.34
N VAL A 335 -12.31 -12.53 4.35
CA VAL A 335 -11.99 -12.78 5.76
C VAL A 335 -12.37 -14.20 6.16
N PHE A 336 -13.59 -14.67 5.82
CA PHE A 336 -14.02 -16.03 6.12
C PHE A 336 -13.22 -17.09 5.35
N ALA A 337 -12.84 -16.83 4.11
CA ALA A 337 -11.99 -17.74 3.34
C ALA A 337 -10.59 -17.87 3.97
N TRP A 338 -9.99 -16.78 4.46
CA TRP A 338 -8.70 -16.80 5.15
C TRP A 338 -8.78 -17.52 6.50
N ILE A 339 -9.80 -17.23 7.32
CA ILE A 339 -10.04 -17.94 8.58
C ILE A 339 -10.28 -19.43 8.31
N GLY A 340 -11.10 -19.79 7.32
CA GLY A 340 -11.35 -21.17 6.93
C GLY A 340 -10.08 -21.88 6.43
N THR A 341 -9.18 -21.16 5.73
CA THR A 341 -7.88 -21.70 5.31
C THR A 341 -7.00 -22.03 6.54
N MET A 342 -6.93 -21.14 7.51
CA MET A 342 -6.18 -21.40 8.75
C MET A 342 -6.80 -22.54 9.57
N TRP A 343 -8.13 -22.59 9.64
CA TRP A 343 -8.85 -23.64 10.36
C TRP A 343 -8.65 -25.04 9.75
N LYS A 344 -8.64 -25.12 8.41
CA LYS A 344 -8.37 -26.35 7.68
C LYS A 344 -6.92 -26.82 7.82
N GLY A 345 -5.98 -25.89 8.01
CA GLY A 345 -4.55 -26.16 8.06
C GLY A 345 -4.01 -26.37 9.47
N ARG A 346 -2.70 -26.21 9.58
CA ARG A 346 -1.94 -26.23 10.85
C ARG A 346 -1.05 -24.98 10.90
N PRO A 347 -1.63 -23.81 11.28
CA PRO A 347 -0.89 -22.55 11.24
C PRO A 347 0.30 -22.56 12.19
N GLU A 348 1.46 -22.17 11.70
CA GLU A 348 2.68 -21.97 12.48
C GLU A 348 2.79 -20.51 12.88
N LEU A 349 2.92 -20.27 14.19
CA LEU A 349 3.02 -18.92 14.78
C LEU A 349 4.46 -18.37 14.63
N HIS A 350 4.89 -18.20 13.38
CA HIS A 350 6.11 -17.46 13.04
C HIS A 350 5.78 -16.01 12.70
N MET A 351 6.81 -15.18 12.50
CA MET A 351 6.67 -13.74 12.28
C MET A 351 5.63 -13.35 11.19
N PRO A 352 5.59 -13.99 10.01
CA PRO A 352 4.56 -13.67 9.03
C PRO A 352 3.14 -13.90 9.58
N MET A 353 2.91 -15.02 10.27
CA MET A 353 1.60 -15.35 10.83
C MET A 353 1.21 -14.42 11.99
N LEU A 354 2.15 -13.99 12.83
CA LEU A 354 1.88 -13.01 13.90
C LEU A 354 1.35 -11.70 13.32
N HIS A 355 1.98 -11.19 12.25
CA HIS A 355 1.50 -9.99 11.57
C HIS A 355 0.15 -10.19 10.87
N ILE A 356 -0.13 -11.38 10.34
CA ILE A 356 -1.45 -11.74 9.80
C ILE A 356 -2.51 -11.75 10.91
N LEU A 357 -2.21 -12.28 12.09
CA LEU A 357 -3.13 -12.22 13.23
C LEU A 357 -3.35 -10.77 13.70
N GLY A 358 -2.28 -9.96 13.72
CA GLY A 358 -2.37 -8.52 13.96
C GLY A 358 -3.30 -7.83 12.94
N PHE A 359 -3.14 -8.15 11.66
CA PHE A 359 -4.07 -7.70 10.61
C PHE A 359 -5.52 -8.07 10.92
N PHE A 360 -5.82 -9.33 11.26
CA PHE A 360 -7.21 -9.72 11.53
C PHE A 360 -7.84 -8.89 12.64
N VAL A 361 -7.14 -8.73 13.77
CA VAL A 361 -7.67 -7.96 14.90
C VAL A 361 -7.90 -6.49 14.50
N THR A 362 -6.90 -5.86 13.93
CA THR A 362 -6.97 -4.44 13.57
C THR A 362 -7.95 -4.18 12.44
N PHE A 363 -7.89 -4.95 11.36
CA PHE A 363 -8.72 -4.74 10.18
C PHE A 363 -10.21 -5.04 10.45
N ILE A 364 -10.54 -6.03 11.28
CA ILE A 364 -11.93 -6.30 11.67
C ILE A 364 -12.49 -5.13 12.50
N ILE A 365 -11.75 -4.61 13.47
CA ILE A 365 -12.16 -3.42 14.23
C ILE A 365 -12.34 -2.22 13.29
N GLY A 366 -11.38 -2.02 12.38
CA GLY A 366 -11.46 -0.97 11.35
C GLY A 366 -12.68 -1.12 10.43
N GLY A 367 -13.00 -2.34 10.01
CA GLY A 367 -14.18 -2.63 9.20
C GLY A 367 -15.49 -2.36 9.95
N LEU A 368 -15.58 -2.73 11.23
CA LEU A 368 -16.76 -2.44 12.07
C LEU A 368 -16.95 -0.92 12.26
N THR A 369 -15.88 -0.18 12.57
CA THR A 369 -15.95 1.28 12.65
C THR A 369 -16.24 1.92 11.29
N GLY A 370 -15.83 1.29 10.17
CA GLY A 370 -16.20 1.69 8.81
C GLY A 370 -17.69 1.56 8.54
N VAL A 371 -18.31 0.46 8.97
CA VAL A 371 -19.78 0.32 8.89
C VAL A 371 -20.48 1.37 9.74
N MET A 372 -19.94 1.70 10.92
CA MET A 372 -20.51 2.78 11.75
C MET A 372 -20.53 4.13 11.01
N VAL A 373 -19.41 4.55 10.41
CA VAL A 373 -19.32 5.82 9.67
C VAL A 373 -20.01 5.78 8.30
N ALA A 374 -20.32 4.60 7.77
CA ALA A 374 -21.15 4.47 6.58
C ALA A 374 -22.65 4.78 6.85
N VAL A 375 -23.08 4.75 8.12
CA VAL A 375 -24.44 5.07 8.54
C VAL A 375 -24.56 6.57 8.80
N VAL A 376 -25.31 7.27 7.95
CA VAL A 376 -25.41 8.76 7.96
C VAL A 376 -25.65 9.37 9.34
N PRO A 377 -26.63 8.95 10.16
CA PRO A 377 -26.85 9.54 11.49
C PRO A 377 -25.65 9.40 12.43
N PHE A 378 -24.86 8.32 12.31
CA PHE A 378 -23.64 8.18 13.08
C PHE A 378 -22.53 9.07 12.51
N ASP A 379 -22.38 9.11 11.20
CA ASP A 379 -21.35 9.93 10.55
C ASP A 379 -21.54 11.42 10.88
N TRP A 380 -22.77 11.92 10.90
CA TRP A 380 -23.04 13.31 11.28
C TRP A 380 -22.53 13.68 12.69
N GLN A 381 -22.38 12.70 13.60
CA GLN A 381 -21.79 12.92 14.92
C GLN A 381 -20.26 12.75 14.91
N ALA A 382 -19.76 11.83 14.08
CA ALA A 382 -18.35 11.45 14.04
C ALA A 382 -17.54 12.20 12.97
N HIS A 383 -18.22 12.82 11.97
CA HIS A 383 -17.57 13.46 10.83
C HIS A 383 -16.57 14.52 11.28
N ASP A 384 -15.38 14.50 10.68
CA ASP A 384 -14.25 15.39 11.00
C ASP A 384 -13.81 15.40 12.48
N THR A 385 -14.13 14.34 13.24
CA THR A 385 -13.56 14.12 14.57
C THR A 385 -12.33 13.20 14.52
N ALA A 386 -11.64 13.07 15.64
CA ALA A 386 -10.52 12.11 15.83
C ALA A 386 -10.97 10.64 15.63
N PHE A 387 -12.28 10.34 15.74
CA PHE A 387 -12.83 9.02 15.44
C PHE A 387 -12.55 8.60 13.99
N ILE A 388 -12.75 9.51 13.04
CA ILE A 388 -12.47 9.27 11.62
C ILE A 388 -10.97 8.97 11.40
N THR A 389 -10.09 9.74 12.05
CA THR A 389 -8.64 9.51 11.97
C THR A 389 -8.28 8.13 12.53
N ALA A 390 -8.86 7.73 13.65
CA ALA A 390 -8.66 6.42 14.24
C ALA A 390 -9.16 5.30 13.31
N HIS A 391 -10.37 5.42 12.79
CA HIS A 391 -10.92 4.48 11.80
C HIS A 391 -10.00 4.33 10.59
N LEU A 392 -9.55 5.44 9.98
CA LEU A 392 -8.65 5.41 8.83
C LEU A 392 -7.36 4.63 9.14
N HIS A 393 -6.76 4.80 10.32
CA HIS A 393 -5.55 4.07 10.70
C HIS A 393 -5.83 2.58 10.96
N TYR A 394 -6.97 2.22 11.52
CA TYR A 394 -7.35 0.81 11.69
C TYR A 394 -7.48 0.08 10.35
N VAL A 395 -8.03 0.72 9.32
CA VAL A 395 -8.14 0.11 7.99
C VAL A 395 -6.86 0.25 7.16
N LEU A 396 -6.13 1.36 7.24
CA LEU A 396 -4.91 1.59 6.46
C LEU A 396 -3.70 0.89 7.09
N PHE A 397 -3.40 1.14 8.36
CA PHE A 397 -2.30 0.46 9.04
C PHE A 397 -2.62 -1.02 9.23
N GLY A 398 -3.83 -1.33 9.72
CA GLY A 398 -4.32 -2.69 9.86
C GLY A 398 -4.37 -3.42 8.54
N GLY A 399 -5.02 -2.82 7.54
CA GLY A 399 -5.27 -3.44 6.24
C GLY A 399 -4.09 -3.44 5.27
N PHE A 400 -3.07 -2.61 5.48
CA PHE A 400 -1.91 -2.53 4.59
C PHE A 400 -0.58 -2.79 5.31
N VAL A 401 -0.27 -2.08 6.41
CA VAL A 401 1.07 -2.16 7.02
C VAL A 401 1.31 -3.53 7.64
N PHE A 402 0.37 -4.09 8.41
CA PHE A 402 0.52 -5.44 8.96
C PHE A 402 0.69 -6.51 7.87
N PRO A 403 -0.11 -6.56 6.79
CA PRO A 403 0.13 -7.45 5.67
C PRO A 403 1.49 -7.25 4.99
N MET A 404 1.95 -6.00 4.81
CA MET A 404 3.26 -5.73 4.22
C MET A 404 4.40 -6.22 5.12
N LEU A 405 4.29 -6.03 6.44
CA LEU A 405 5.23 -6.61 7.40
C LEU A 405 5.23 -8.14 7.33
N ALA A 406 4.05 -8.77 7.23
CA ALA A 406 3.97 -10.21 7.01
C ALA A 406 4.70 -10.64 5.72
N GLY A 407 4.51 -9.90 4.64
CA GLY A 407 5.21 -10.11 3.37
C GLY A 407 6.72 -9.94 3.50
N ILE A 408 7.19 -8.90 4.17
CA ILE A 408 8.62 -8.66 4.41
C ILE A 408 9.23 -9.83 5.19
N TYR A 409 8.63 -10.24 6.31
CA TYR A 409 9.12 -11.36 7.10
C TYR A 409 9.00 -12.71 6.38
N TYR A 410 8.12 -12.81 5.38
CA TYR A 410 8.00 -13.99 4.52
C TYR A 410 9.05 -14.01 3.39
N TRP A 411 9.18 -12.93 2.62
CA TRP A 411 10.04 -12.92 1.42
C TRP A 411 11.49 -12.53 1.68
N LEU A 412 11.77 -11.65 2.65
CA LEU A 412 13.14 -11.17 2.90
C LEU A 412 14.13 -12.30 3.22
N PRO A 413 13.79 -13.31 4.05
CA PRO A 413 14.66 -14.48 4.24
C PRO A 413 14.90 -15.28 2.96
N LEU A 414 13.89 -15.42 2.09
CA LEU A 414 13.99 -16.14 0.82
C LEU A 414 14.88 -15.38 -0.17
N VAL A 415 14.77 -14.06 -0.24
CA VAL A 415 15.59 -13.20 -1.12
C VAL A 415 17.02 -13.12 -0.64
N SER A 416 17.24 -13.05 0.66
CA SER A 416 18.58 -12.97 1.26
C SER A 416 19.31 -14.32 1.33
N GLY A 417 18.58 -15.44 1.16
CA GLY A 417 19.14 -16.79 1.28
C GLY A 417 19.56 -17.19 2.70
N ARG A 418 19.09 -16.48 3.73
CA ARG A 418 19.46 -16.71 5.12
C ARG A 418 18.32 -17.35 5.92
N LYS A 419 18.67 -18.35 6.71
CA LYS A 419 17.79 -18.84 7.77
C LYS A 419 17.61 -17.72 8.80
N ARG A 420 16.39 -17.59 9.32
CA ARG A 420 15.88 -16.66 10.30
C ARG A 420 16.95 -16.04 11.23
N LEU A 421 17.02 -14.71 11.25
CA LEU A 421 17.88 -13.94 12.15
C LEU A 421 17.13 -12.85 12.92
N PHE A 422 15.81 -12.77 12.78
CA PHE A 422 14.96 -11.78 13.44
C PHE A 422 14.83 -12.07 14.94
N ARG A 423 15.83 -11.69 15.70
CA ARG A 423 15.85 -11.90 17.16
C ARG A 423 14.93 -10.96 17.93
N LEU A 424 14.64 -9.79 17.34
CA LEU A 424 13.81 -8.75 17.94
C LEU A 424 12.40 -8.70 17.35
N GLY A 425 12.07 -9.57 16.41
CA GLY A 425 10.82 -9.52 15.64
C GLY A 425 9.58 -9.65 16.52
N GLU A 426 9.56 -10.59 17.45
CA GLU A 426 8.42 -10.82 18.36
C GLU A 426 8.20 -9.63 19.31
N LEU A 427 9.28 -9.03 19.82
CA LEU A 427 9.20 -7.82 20.64
C LEU A 427 8.74 -6.63 19.80
N ALA A 428 9.28 -6.49 18.58
CA ALA A 428 8.85 -5.44 17.64
C ALA A 428 7.35 -5.56 17.34
N PHE A 429 6.86 -6.77 17.04
CA PHE A 429 5.43 -7.02 16.83
C PHE A 429 4.61 -6.63 18.06
N ALA A 430 5.00 -7.03 19.25
CA ALA A 430 4.29 -6.71 20.48
C ALA A 430 4.21 -5.19 20.73
N LEU A 431 5.33 -4.46 20.53
CA LEU A 431 5.38 -3.00 20.68
C LEU A 431 4.51 -2.31 19.61
N ILE A 432 4.55 -2.78 18.35
CA ILE A 432 3.70 -2.24 17.29
C ILE A 432 2.23 -2.48 17.62
N PHE A 433 1.86 -3.69 17.97
CA PHE A 433 0.46 -4.08 18.19
C PHE A 433 -0.14 -3.34 19.40
N VAL A 434 0.54 -3.37 20.55
CA VAL A 434 0.07 -2.69 21.77
C VAL A 434 0.07 -1.18 21.57
N GLY A 435 1.15 -0.62 21.03
CA GLY A 435 1.26 0.80 20.75
C GLY A 435 0.20 1.29 19.77
N PHE A 436 -0.10 0.51 18.72
CA PHE A 436 -1.17 0.82 17.76
C PHE A 436 -2.53 0.90 18.46
N HIS A 437 -2.91 -0.11 19.21
CA HIS A 437 -4.20 -0.13 19.90
C HIS A 437 -4.30 0.98 20.95
N GLY A 438 -3.25 1.21 21.74
CA GLY A 438 -3.23 2.31 22.71
C GLY A 438 -3.37 3.68 22.06
N THR A 439 -2.78 3.88 20.88
CA THR A 439 -2.90 5.12 20.11
C THR A 439 -4.32 5.33 19.59
N PHE A 440 -4.81 4.39 18.80
CA PHE A 440 -5.99 4.64 17.98
C PHE A 440 -7.31 4.26 18.67
N LEU A 441 -7.34 3.36 19.67
CA LEU A 441 -8.53 3.21 20.54
C LEU A 441 -8.77 4.49 21.35
N ALA A 442 -7.70 5.09 21.90
CA ALA A 442 -7.79 6.38 22.58
C ALA A 442 -8.32 7.48 21.64
N MET A 443 -7.88 7.48 20.36
CA MET A 443 -8.38 8.43 19.36
C MET A 443 -9.84 8.21 18.99
N HIS A 444 -10.34 6.97 18.93
CA HIS A 444 -11.78 6.72 18.77
C HIS A 444 -12.56 7.33 19.94
N TRP A 445 -12.07 7.09 21.16
CA TRP A 445 -12.73 7.58 22.36
C TRP A 445 -12.78 9.11 22.42
N VAL A 446 -11.66 9.78 22.21
CA VAL A 446 -11.63 11.25 22.26
C VAL A 446 -12.41 11.89 21.10
N GLY A 447 -12.50 11.20 19.94
CA GLY A 447 -13.35 11.62 18.84
C GLY A 447 -14.84 11.56 19.17
N LEU A 448 -15.31 10.53 19.90
CA LEU A 448 -16.68 10.45 20.41
C LEU A 448 -16.98 11.52 21.48
N LEU A 449 -15.94 12.03 22.16
CA LEU A 449 -16.05 13.17 23.07
C LEU A 449 -16.00 14.53 22.33
N GLY A 450 -15.97 14.54 21.00
CA GLY A 450 -16.08 15.74 20.17
C GLY A 450 -14.74 16.36 19.75
N GLN A 451 -13.58 15.77 20.06
CA GLN A 451 -12.31 16.31 19.56
C GLN A 451 -12.30 16.24 18.02
N ARG A 452 -12.13 17.40 17.39
CA ARG A 452 -11.97 17.50 15.94
C ARG A 452 -10.60 16.96 15.52
N ARG A 453 -10.51 16.40 14.33
CA ARG A 453 -9.22 16.10 13.68
C ARG A 453 -8.57 17.39 13.16
N ARG A 454 -7.27 17.40 12.98
CA ARG A 454 -6.48 18.50 12.39
C ARG A 454 -6.40 19.77 13.25
N ILE A 455 -6.76 19.69 14.51
CA ILE A 455 -6.50 20.80 15.46
C ILE A 455 -5.06 20.70 15.95
N GLU A 456 -4.39 21.83 16.06
CA GLU A 456 -3.00 21.93 16.54
C GLU A 456 -2.90 21.86 18.06
N THR A 457 -3.95 22.28 18.75
CA THR A 457 -4.00 22.27 20.22
C THR A 457 -5.45 22.13 20.71
N TYR A 458 -5.62 21.99 22.00
CA TYR A 458 -6.93 21.92 22.67
C TYR A 458 -6.80 22.43 24.12
N ASP A 459 -7.87 23.01 24.65
CA ASP A 459 -7.90 23.60 26.00
C ASP A 459 -7.91 22.53 27.10
N ALA A 460 -7.30 22.82 28.24
CA ALA A 460 -7.25 21.92 29.40
C ALA A 460 -8.64 21.55 29.93
N GLU A 461 -9.61 22.44 29.82
CA GLU A 461 -11.00 22.26 30.31
C GLU A 461 -11.80 21.23 29.50
N THR A 462 -11.36 20.85 28.30
CA THR A 462 -12.05 19.86 27.46
C THR A 462 -12.10 18.45 28.05
N GLY A 463 -11.24 18.15 29.01
CA GLY A 463 -11.10 16.80 29.60
C GLY A 463 -10.39 15.79 28.70
N TRP A 464 -9.84 16.18 27.54
CA TRP A 464 -9.20 15.28 26.58
C TRP A 464 -7.72 14.97 26.90
N GLY A 465 -7.12 15.69 27.86
CA GLY A 465 -5.67 15.65 28.14
C GLY A 465 -5.14 14.25 28.41
N VAL A 466 -5.76 13.51 29.34
CA VAL A 466 -5.31 12.14 29.69
C VAL A 466 -5.39 11.19 28.50
N ILE A 467 -6.46 11.27 27.72
CA ILE A 467 -6.69 10.39 26.55
C ILE A 467 -5.66 10.68 25.46
N ASN A 468 -5.39 11.96 25.18
CA ASN A 468 -4.37 12.36 24.21
C ASN A 468 -2.97 12.01 24.67
N PHE A 469 -2.66 12.11 25.97
CA PHE A 469 -1.39 11.69 26.54
C PHE A 469 -1.17 10.18 26.35
N ILE A 470 -2.15 9.34 26.69
CA ILE A 470 -2.10 7.89 26.46
C ILE A 470 -1.88 7.58 24.98
N SER A 471 -2.65 8.23 24.09
CA SER A 471 -2.50 8.09 22.64
C SER A 471 -1.09 8.45 22.16
N SER A 472 -0.51 9.54 22.68
CA SER A 472 0.83 9.99 22.29
C SER A 472 1.92 9.04 22.81
N VAL A 473 1.91 8.67 24.07
CA VAL A 473 2.88 7.69 24.62
C VAL A 473 2.81 6.37 23.85
N SER A 474 1.61 5.87 23.59
CA SER A 474 1.42 4.63 22.84
C SER A 474 1.94 4.72 21.40
N SER A 475 1.82 5.89 20.75
CA SER A 475 2.36 6.10 19.41
C SER A 475 3.90 6.03 19.38
N PHE A 476 4.59 6.53 20.40
CA PHE A 476 6.04 6.38 20.53
C PHE A 476 6.46 4.92 20.79
N VAL A 477 5.66 4.17 21.56
CA VAL A 477 5.89 2.72 21.74
C VAL A 477 5.77 1.99 20.40
N MET A 478 4.76 2.30 19.59
CA MET A 478 4.60 1.76 18.25
C MET A 478 5.79 2.14 17.34
N ALA A 479 6.24 3.39 17.40
CA ALA A 479 7.38 3.88 16.60
C ALA A 479 8.68 3.14 16.94
N ILE A 480 8.93 2.82 18.22
CA ILE A 480 10.07 2.00 18.63
C ILE A 480 9.99 0.61 17.99
N GLY A 481 8.83 -0.04 18.01
CA GLY A 481 8.63 -1.33 17.37
C GLY A 481 8.88 -1.28 15.86
N LEU A 482 8.40 -0.25 15.16
CA LEU A 482 8.66 -0.03 13.74
C LEU A 482 10.15 0.23 13.46
N ALA A 483 10.83 1.01 14.29
CA ALA A 483 12.27 1.23 14.17
C ALA A 483 13.06 -0.09 14.32
N MET A 484 12.64 -0.98 15.21
CA MET A 484 13.26 -2.32 15.34
C MET A 484 13.08 -3.15 14.06
N VAL A 485 11.89 -3.12 13.42
CA VAL A 485 11.67 -3.79 12.11
C VAL A 485 12.57 -3.20 11.04
N LEU A 486 12.74 -1.87 11.00
CA LEU A 486 13.63 -1.22 10.03
C LEU A 486 15.09 -1.63 10.22
N VAL A 487 15.54 -1.72 11.47
CA VAL A 487 16.89 -2.24 11.78
C VAL A 487 17.04 -3.67 11.26
N ASP A 488 16.04 -4.52 11.46
CA ASP A 488 16.04 -5.89 10.92
C ASP A 488 16.14 -5.89 9.38
N ILE A 489 15.33 -5.07 8.69
CA ILE A 489 15.35 -4.95 7.22
C ILE A 489 16.73 -4.50 6.74
N VAL A 490 17.33 -3.48 7.37
CA VAL A 490 18.66 -2.96 6.98
C VAL A 490 19.73 -4.02 7.21
N ILE A 491 19.77 -4.64 8.38
CA ILE A 491 20.78 -5.66 8.70
C ILE A 491 20.67 -6.85 7.72
N HIS A 492 19.45 -7.34 7.47
CA HIS A 492 19.24 -8.53 6.63
C HIS A 492 19.24 -8.25 5.13
N GLY A 493 18.71 -7.09 4.72
CA GLY A 493 18.64 -6.69 3.33
C GLY A 493 19.98 -6.19 2.76
N PHE A 494 20.75 -5.42 3.55
CA PHE A 494 21.94 -4.72 3.06
C PHE A 494 23.26 -5.28 3.60
N VAL A 495 23.33 -5.64 4.88
CA VAL A 495 24.57 -6.11 5.51
C VAL A 495 24.79 -7.61 5.27
N ALA A 496 23.70 -8.36 5.16
CA ALA A 496 23.73 -9.80 5.12
C ALA A 496 23.97 -10.43 3.73
N VAL A 497 24.02 -9.64 2.67
CA VAL A 497 24.16 -10.09 1.26
C VAL A 497 25.57 -10.64 0.90
N ARG A 498 26.53 -10.68 1.82
CA ARG A 498 27.93 -11.10 1.57
C ARG A 498 28.17 -12.62 1.67
N GLY A 499 27.22 -13.46 1.29
CA GLY A 499 27.40 -14.93 1.22
C GLY A 499 27.02 -15.49 -0.15
N PRO A 500 27.50 -16.70 -0.52
CA PRO A 500 27.09 -17.35 -1.75
C PRO A 500 25.57 -17.55 -1.74
N ARG A 501 24.89 -17.03 -2.76
CA ARG A 501 23.45 -17.18 -2.95
C ARG A 501 23.15 -18.65 -3.26
N HIS A 502 22.29 -19.27 -2.46
CA HIS A 502 21.84 -20.63 -2.75
C HIS A 502 20.98 -20.61 -4.02
N PRO A 503 21.27 -21.41 -5.07
CA PRO A 503 20.52 -21.39 -6.33
C PRO A 503 19.03 -21.74 -6.19
N VAL A 504 18.63 -22.33 -5.07
CA VAL A 504 17.25 -22.76 -4.78
C VAL A 504 16.33 -21.61 -4.32
N SER A 505 16.87 -20.42 -3.97
CA SER A 505 16.06 -19.32 -3.45
C SER A 505 15.05 -18.73 -4.44
N TYR A 506 15.28 -18.90 -5.75
CA TYR A 506 14.36 -18.36 -6.78
C TYR A 506 13.12 -19.23 -7.01
N THR A 507 13.21 -20.55 -6.84
CA THR A 507 12.09 -21.47 -7.04
C THR A 507 11.05 -21.35 -5.93
N HIS A 508 11.46 -21.03 -4.70
CA HIS A 508 10.53 -20.85 -3.57
C HIS A 508 9.76 -19.51 -3.57
N LEU A 509 10.23 -18.50 -4.31
CA LEU A 509 9.51 -17.23 -4.45
C LEU A 509 8.21 -17.35 -5.27
N THR A 510 8.11 -18.37 -6.11
CA THR A 510 7.03 -18.52 -7.09
C THR A 510 6.15 -19.75 -6.84
N LEU A 511 6.63 -20.72 -6.06
CA LEU A 511 6.04 -22.06 -5.95
C LEU A 511 4.82 -22.23 -5.02
N PRO A 512 4.54 -21.40 -4.02
CA PRO A 512 3.53 -21.76 -3.00
C PRO A 512 2.09 -21.56 -3.39
N THR A 513 1.77 -20.99 -4.56
CA THR A 513 0.48 -20.32 -4.68
C THR A 513 -0.58 -21.00 -5.52
N ILE A 514 -0.27 -22.01 -6.36
CA ILE A 514 -1.31 -22.52 -7.25
C ILE A 514 -1.56 -24.01 -7.18
N TYR A 515 -0.55 -24.85 -7.24
CA TYR A 515 -0.64 -26.31 -7.16
C TYR A 515 0.74 -26.89 -6.84
N PRO A 516 1.02 -27.27 -5.59
CA PRO A 516 2.34 -27.84 -5.23
C PRO A 516 2.67 -29.12 -5.99
N VAL A 517 1.65 -29.84 -6.52
CA VAL A 517 1.85 -31.11 -7.23
C VAL A 517 2.34 -30.93 -8.68
N TYR A 518 1.85 -29.89 -9.39
CA TYR A 518 2.23 -29.71 -10.81
C TYR A 518 3.57 -29.04 -11.03
N ILE A 519 4.01 -28.22 -10.08
CA ILE A 519 5.29 -27.48 -10.21
C ILE A 519 6.45 -28.32 -9.68
N SER A 520 6.24 -29.22 -8.71
CA SER A 520 7.25 -30.18 -8.30
C SER A 520 7.62 -31.14 -9.45
N VAL A 521 6.64 -31.59 -10.23
CA VAL A 521 6.87 -32.45 -11.41
C VAL A 521 7.63 -31.70 -12.51
N SER A 522 7.34 -30.41 -12.75
CA SER A 522 8.09 -29.63 -13.74
C SER A 522 9.47 -29.20 -13.24
N ALA A 523 9.67 -28.99 -11.95
CA ALA A 523 10.97 -28.69 -11.36
C ALA A 523 11.87 -29.95 -11.32
N GLU A 524 11.32 -31.11 -11.03
CA GLU A 524 12.06 -32.38 -11.13
C GLU A 524 12.42 -32.75 -12.57
N SER A 525 11.54 -32.43 -13.53
CA SER A 525 11.86 -32.64 -14.96
C SER A 525 12.94 -31.70 -15.51
N LEU A 526 13.23 -30.58 -14.80
CA LEU A 526 14.32 -29.65 -15.11
C LEU A 526 15.61 -29.93 -14.34
N GLN A 527 15.60 -30.81 -13.34
CA GLN A 527 16.80 -31.40 -12.77
C GLN A 527 17.34 -32.48 -13.73
N ILE A 528 17.98 -32.04 -14.80
CA ILE A 528 18.83 -32.91 -15.60
C ILE A 528 19.97 -33.34 -14.69
N ASN A 529 19.85 -34.55 -14.15
CA ASN A 529 20.89 -35.19 -13.38
C ASN A 529 22.14 -35.33 -14.29
N PRO A 530 23.27 -34.68 -13.98
CA PRO A 530 24.45 -34.73 -14.84
C PRO A 530 25.10 -36.11 -14.91
N ASP A 531 24.67 -37.08 -14.08
CA ASP A 531 25.33 -38.38 -13.95
C ASP A 531 24.66 -39.55 -14.71
N THR A 532 23.62 -39.30 -15.52
CA THR A 532 23.00 -40.38 -16.33
C THR A 532 23.34 -40.28 -17.81
N HIS A 533 24.63 -40.20 -18.16
CA HIS A 533 25.14 -40.58 -19.48
C HIS A 533 25.63 -42.03 -19.47
N HIS A 534 24.73 -42.98 -19.25
CA HIS A 534 24.90 -44.36 -19.74
C HIS A 534 23.69 -44.72 -20.60
N VAL A 535 23.81 -44.38 -21.87
CA VAL A 535 22.97 -44.96 -22.92
C VAL A 535 23.36 -46.43 -23.02
N ARG A 536 22.54 -47.33 -22.46
CA ARG A 536 22.60 -48.74 -22.86
C ARG A 536 21.99 -48.83 -24.26
N GLN A 537 22.86 -49.03 -25.24
CA GLN A 537 22.47 -49.61 -26.52
C GLN A 537 22.01 -51.04 -26.28
N GLY A 538 20.71 -51.24 -26.28
CA GLY A 538 20.10 -52.56 -26.34
C GLY A 538 20.16 -53.08 -27.77
N THR A 539 21.06 -54.00 -28.01
CA THR A 539 21.07 -54.83 -29.22
C THR A 539 19.82 -55.69 -29.25
N SER A 540 18.98 -55.50 -30.25
CA SER A 540 17.95 -56.46 -30.63
C SER A 540 18.60 -57.69 -31.28
N SER A 541 18.33 -58.86 -30.75
CA SER A 541 18.47 -60.09 -31.45
C SER A 541 17.32 -61.04 -31.07
N ASN A 542 16.60 -61.42 -32.12
CA ASN A 542 15.55 -62.43 -32.28
C ASN A 542 14.17 -62.11 -31.74
#